data_b7927974a844bf5568b036abdf96e32b
#
_entry.id   b7927974a844bf5568b036abdf96e32b
#
_cell.length_a   1.000
_cell.length_b   1.000
_cell.length_c   1.000
_cell.angle_alpha   90.00
_cell.angle_beta   90.00
_cell.angle_gamma   90.00
#
_symmetry.space_group_name_H-M   'P 1'
#
loop_
_entity.id
_entity.type
_entity.pdbx_description
1 polymer ?
#
loop_
_entity_poly.entity_id
_entity_poly.type
_entity_poly.pdbx_seq_one_letter_code
_entity_poly.pdbx_strand_id
1 'polypeptide(L)'
;LTFLDNLMRLRPMPVLMVSSLTARGAEITLRALELGAIDFVTKPEIGVADGLRAYADLLCDKVRAVAQSRPRQRQQAAPLVEAAVAQAYRTTDQLICIGSSTGGTGALRCVLERMPADAPAIVMAQHIPVAFSASLAQRLDGVSAMRVCQASDGQPITPGHAYLAPGNQHLRVVRSGARLI
;
A
#
# COMPACT_ATOMS: atom_id res chain seq x y z
N LEU A 1 6.40 -3.01 18.94
CA LEU A 1 7.07 -2.40 17.76
C LEU A 1 8.51 -1.95 18.05
N THR A 2 8.85 -1.64 19.32
CA THR A 2 10.20 -1.21 19.72
C THR A 2 11.30 -2.20 19.33
N PHE A 3 11.04 -3.51 19.46
CA PHE A 3 11.97 -4.55 19.01
C PHE A 3 12.23 -4.46 17.49
N LEU A 4 11.17 -4.30 16.68
CA LEU A 4 11.28 -4.19 15.23
C LEU A 4 12.07 -2.93 14.83
N ASP A 5 11.80 -1.80 15.45
CA ASP A 5 12.52 -0.55 15.18
C ASP A 5 14.02 -0.70 15.49
N ASN A 6 14.36 -1.28 16.64
CA ASN A 6 15.74 -1.58 17.01
C ASN A 6 16.40 -2.57 16.04
N LEU A 7 15.70 -3.63 15.63
CA LEU A 7 16.22 -4.61 14.68
C LEU A 7 16.54 -3.94 13.33
N MET A 8 15.62 -3.14 12.81
CA MET A 8 15.79 -2.46 11.52
C MET A 8 16.87 -1.39 11.54
N ARG A 9 17.12 -0.78 12.69
CA ARG A 9 18.19 0.21 12.89
C ARG A 9 19.56 -0.42 13.04
N LEU A 10 19.67 -1.51 13.83
CA LEU A 10 20.96 -2.09 14.22
C LEU A 10 21.41 -3.20 13.28
N ARG A 11 20.48 -4.03 12.81
CA ARG A 11 20.75 -5.18 11.93
C ARG A 11 19.57 -5.40 10.99
N PRO A 12 19.40 -4.57 9.97
CA PRO A 12 18.28 -4.71 9.04
C PRO A 12 18.22 -6.11 8.43
N MET A 13 17.07 -6.74 8.50
CA MET A 13 16.81 -8.05 7.91
C MET A 13 15.36 -8.13 7.41
N PRO A 14 15.06 -9.02 6.43
CA PRO A 14 13.70 -9.21 5.98
C PRO A 14 12.79 -9.69 7.12
N VAL A 15 11.68 -9.00 7.35
CA VAL A 15 10.70 -9.34 8.37
C VAL A 15 9.33 -9.51 7.74
N LEU A 16 8.70 -10.66 7.99
CA LEU A 16 7.30 -10.94 7.71
C LEU A 16 6.52 -10.88 9.02
N MET A 17 5.46 -10.08 9.07
CA MET A 17 4.60 -9.98 10.25
C MET A 17 3.48 -11.02 10.20
N VAL A 18 3.13 -11.59 11.35
CA VAL A 18 1.92 -12.43 11.50
C VAL A 18 0.94 -11.69 12.40
N SER A 19 -0.20 -11.29 11.86
CA SER A 19 -1.14 -10.39 12.52
C SER A 19 -2.56 -10.93 12.59
N SER A 20 -3.36 -10.43 13.54
CA SER A 20 -4.80 -10.68 13.61
C SER A 20 -5.58 -9.74 12.70
N LEU A 21 -6.78 -10.18 12.24
CA LEU A 21 -7.69 -9.37 11.38
C LEU A 21 -8.47 -8.30 12.14
N THR A 22 -8.08 -7.95 13.36
CA THR A 22 -8.74 -6.89 14.12
C THR A 22 -8.30 -5.50 13.65
N ALA A 23 -9.12 -4.48 13.85
CA ALA A 23 -8.77 -3.08 13.53
C ALA A 23 -7.46 -2.66 14.22
N ARG A 24 -7.28 -3.02 15.51
CA ARG A 24 -6.04 -2.77 16.26
C ARG A 24 -4.86 -3.55 15.66
N GLY A 25 -5.08 -4.78 15.23
CA GLY A 25 -4.05 -5.58 14.54
C GLY A 25 -3.64 -4.95 13.22
N ALA A 26 -4.59 -4.40 12.46
CA ALA A 26 -4.32 -3.68 11.22
C ALA A 26 -3.43 -2.45 11.45
N GLU A 27 -3.74 -1.64 12.44
CA GLU A 27 -2.96 -0.45 12.77
C GLU A 27 -1.52 -0.79 13.16
N ILE A 28 -1.33 -1.78 14.05
CA ILE A 28 -0.02 -2.26 14.48
C ILE A 28 0.78 -2.81 13.29
N THR A 29 0.12 -3.56 12.39
CA THR A 29 0.77 -4.16 11.22
C THR A 29 1.21 -3.10 10.22
N LEU A 30 0.36 -2.13 9.89
CA LEU A 30 0.72 -1.03 9.01
C LEU A 30 1.88 -0.21 9.60
N ARG A 31 1.88 0.00 10.93
CA ARG A 31 3.01 0.63 11.59
C ARG A 31 4.29 -0.19 11.51
N ALA A 32 4.20 -1.52 11.60
CA ALA A 32 5.36 -2.39 11.41
C ALA A 32 5.93 -2.31 9.98
N LEU A 33 5.07 -2.22 8.97
CA LEU A 33 5.51 -2.01 7.57
C LEU A 33 6.23 -0.66 7.41
N GLU A 34 5.77 0.40 8.07
CA GLU A 34 6.46 1.70 8.09
C GLU A 34 7.83 1.64 8.78
N LEU A 35 7.98 0.78 9.78
CA LEU A 35 9.24 0.54 10.47
C LEU A 35 10.21 -0.34 9.68
N GLY A 36 9.77 -0.90 8.54
CA GLY A 36 10.63 -1.64 7.62
C GLY A 36 10.31 -3.13 7.50
N ALA A 37 9.24 -3.64 8.13
CA ALA A 37 8.75 -4.97 7.78
C ALA A 37 8.35 -4.99 6.29
N ILE A 38 8.67 -6.08 5.60
CA ILE A 38 8.47 -6.18 4.14
C ILE A 38 7.01 -6.46 3.81
N ASP A 39 6.39 -7.38 4.56
CA ASP A 39 5.01 -7.80 4.31
C ASP A 39 4.40 -8.41 5.58
N PHE A 40 3.14 -8.82 5.48
CA PHE A 40 2.44 -9.52 6.56
C PHE A 40 1.54 -10.64 6.04
N VAL A 41 1.18 -11.54 6.95
CA VAL A 41 0.10 -12.52 6.80
C VAL A 41 -0.86 -12.38 7.96
N THR A 42 -2.13 -12.67 7.72
CA THR A 42 -3.13 -12.74 8.78
C THR A 42 -3.08 -14.11 9.45
N LYS A 43 -3.32 -14.17 10.75
CA LYS A 43 -3.49 -15.45 11.44
C LYS A 43 -4.69 -16.20 10.86
N PRO A 44 -4.61 -17.53 10.66
CA PRO A 44 -5.75 -18.30 10.21
C PRO A 44 -6.86 -18.23 11.27
N GLU A 45 -8.10 -18.16 10.82
CA GLU A 45 -9.25 -18.35 11.72
C GLU A 45 -9.35 -19.83 12.12
N ILE A 46 -9.49 -20.07 13.42
CA ILE A 46 -9.56 -21.43 13.97
C ILE A 46 -10.85 -22.09 13.47
N GLY A 47 -10.77 -23.21 12.76
CA GLY A 47 -11.93 -24.04 12.43
C GLY A 47 -12.05 -24.55 11.00
N VAL A 48 -11.15 -24.22 10.07
CA VAL A 48 -11.26 -24.67 8.66
C VAL A 48 -10.07 -25.55 8.30
N ALA A 49 -10.23 -26.87 8.40
CA ALA A 49 -9.17 -27.84 8.05
C ALA A 49 -8.73 -27.71 6.58
N ASP A 50 -9.64 -27.42 5.67
CA ASP A 50 -9.35 -27.21 4.24
C ASP A 50 -8.61 -25.88 3.95
N GLY A 51 -8.81 -24.87 4.78
CA GLY A 51 -8.09 -23.59 4.67
C GLY A 51 -6.63 -23.64 5.12
N LEU A 52 -6.24 -24.67 5.90
CA LEU A 52 -4.91 -24.74 6.49
C LEU A 52 -3.82 -24.99 5.44
N ARG A 53 -4.10 -25.79 4.41
CA ARG A 53 -3.17 -26.05 3.29
C ARG A 53 -2.98 -24.79 2.45
N ALA A 54 -4.07 -24.15 2.02
CA ALA A 54 -4.01 -22.90 1.25
C ALA A 54 -3.28 -21.79 2.03
N TYR A 55 -3.49 -21.74 3.36
CA TYR A 55 -2.77 -20.82 4.22
C TYR A 55 -1.27 -21.16 4.31
N ALA A 56 -0.91 -22.43 4.39
CA ALA A 56 0.48 -22.86 4.42
C ALA A 56 1.21 -22.50 3.11
N ASP A 57 0.56 -22.70 1.97
CA ASP A 57 1.10 -22.32 0.66
C ASP A 57 1.31 -20.80 0.57
N LEU A 58 0.31 -20.03 0.94
CA LEU A 58 0.40 -18.56 0.99
C LEU A 58 1.54 -18.09 1.91
N LEU A 59 1.66 -18.69 3.10
CA LEU A 59 2.73 -18.37 4.05
C LEU A 59 4.11 -18.68 3.47
N CYS A 60 4.27 -19.87 2.86
CA CYS A 60 5.52 -20.28 2.22
C CYS A 60 5.90 -19.33 1.07
N ASP A 61 4.96 -18.95 0.23
CA ASP A 61 5.22 -18.04 -0.88
C ASP A 61 5.60 -16.64 -0.38
N LYS A 62 4.93 -16.13 0.63
CA LYS A 62 5.30 -14.86 1.26
C LYS A 62 6.66 -14.90 1.95
N VAL A 63 6.98 -16.00 2.65
CA VAL A 63 8.31 -16.19 3.26
C VAL A 63 9.40 -16.18 2.20
N ARG A 64 9.20 -16.90 1.08
CA ARG A 64 10.16 -16.92 -0.05
C ARG A 64 10.33 -15.52 -0.66
N ALA A 65 9.24 -14.81 -0.92
CA ALA A 65 9.26 -13.48 -1.47
C ALA A 65 9.96 -12.47 -0.54
N VAL A 66 9.65 -12.52 0.75
CA VAL A 66 10.27 -11.67 1.77
C VAL A 66 11.76 -11.98 1.94
N ALA A 67 12.15 -13.26 1.93
CA ALA A 67 13.55 -13.66 2.04
C ALA A 67 14.43 -13.17 0.87
N GLN A 68 13.87 -12.99 -0.32
CA GLN A 68 14.54 -12.44 -1.49
C GLN A 68 14.58 -10.90 -1.49
N SER A 69 13.81 -10.27 -0.63
CA SER A 69 13.73 -8.82 -0.54
C SER A 69 14.93 -8.25 0.21
N ARG A 70 15.38 -7.07 -0.20
CA ARG A 70 16.40 -6.33 0.55
C ARG A 70 15.71 -5.35 1.49
N PRO A 71 15.89 -5.45 2.82
CA PRO A 71 15.37 -4.46 3.75
C PRO A 71 15.94 -3.09 3.36
N ARG A 72 15.08 -2.12 3.23
CA ARG A 72 15.53 -0.76 2.99
C ARG A 72 16.09 -0.25 4.31
N GLN A 73 17.41 -0.02 4.38
CA GLN A 73 17.92 0.84 5.44
C GLN A 73 17.11 2.13 5.41
N ARG A 74 16.65 2.57 6.57
CA ARG A 74 16.01 3.88 6.74
C ARG A 74 17.03 4.95 6.36
N GLN A 75 17.21 5.15 5.06
CA GLN A 75 17.93 6.32 4.59
C GLN A 75 17.14 7.51 5.13
N GLN A 76 17.78 8.32 5.95
CA GLN A 76 17.34 9.68 6.14
C GLN A 76 16.96 10.18 4.75
N ALA A 77 15.75 10.69 4.64
CA ALA A 77 15.25 11.18 3.36
C ALA A 77 16.38 11.92 2.67
N ALA A 78 16.88 11.38 1.58
CA ALA A 78 17.79 12.13 0.74
C ALA A 78 17.11 13.48 0.52
N PRO A 79 17.83 14.61 0.66
CA PRO A 79 17.24 15.91 0.41
C PRO A 79 16.45 15.77 -0.89
N LEU A 80 15.19 16.17 -0.85
CA LEU A 80 14.36 16.23 -2.04
C LEU A 80 15.23 16.90 -3.07
N VAL A 81 15.69 16.16 -4.07
CA VAL A 81 16.19 16.79 -5.30
C VAL A 81 15.03 17.69 -5.66
N GLU A 82 15.24 19.01 -5.61
CA GLU A 82 14.24 19.99 -5.93
C GLU A 82 13.47 19.47 -7.12
N ALA A 83 12.18 19.26 -6.90
CA ALA A 83 11.33 18.61 -7.89
C ALA A 83 11.58 19.35 -9.18
N ALA A 84 12.10 18.66 -10.17
CA ALA A 84 12.24 19.20 -11.50
C ALA A 84 10.97 19.96 -11.78
N VAL A 85 11.12 21.26 -12.01
CA VAL A 85 10.13 22.29 -12.26
C VAL A 85 8.79 21.67 -12.59
N ALA A 86 7.78 21.90 -11.76
CA ALA A 86 6.44 21.40 -11.97
C ALA A 86 6.04 21.70 -13.42
N GLN A 87 6.30 20.76 -14.32
CA GLN A 87 5.69 20.80 -15.63
C GLN A 87 4.23 20.61 -15.30
N ALA A 88 3.48 21.70 -15.39
CA ALA A 88 2.03 21.67 -15.28
C ALA A 88 1.57 20.53 -16.21
N TYR A 89 1.26 19.37 -15.61
CA TYR A 89 0.70 18.26 -16.35
C TYR A 89 -0.61 18.79 -16.92
N ARG A 90 -0.65 19.00 -18.23
CA ARG A 90 -1.91 19.31 -18.92
C ARG A 90 -2.76 18.04 -18.85
N THR A 91 -3.50 17.93 -17.78
CA THR A 91 -4.20 16.72 -17.34
C THR A 91 -5.59 16.65 -17.94
N THR A 92 -5.64 16.48 -19.23
CA THR A 92 -6.88 16.04 -19.85
C THR A 92 -6.75 14.56 -20.15
N ASP A 93 -7.33 13.64 -19.54
CA ASP A 93 -7.49 12.21 -19.85
C ASP A 93 -6.35 11.22 -19.50
N GLN A 94 -5.37 11.59 -18.68
CA GLN A 94 -4.37 10.61 -18.23
C GLN A 94 -4.80 9.97 -16.89
N LEU A 95 -4.72 8.66 -16.83
CA LEU A 95 -4.96 7.85 -15.64
C LEU A 95 -3.75 6.96 -15.38
N ILE A 96 -3.22 7.00 -14.17
CA ILE A 96 -2.15 6.11 -13.74
C ILE A 96 -2.77 4.90 -13.03
N CYS A 97 -2.43 3.69 -13.44
CA CYS A 97 -2.88 2.46 -12.82
C CYS A 97 -1.70 1.75 -12.15
N ILE A 98 -1.82 1.41 -10.88
CA ILE A 98 -0.78 0.74 -10.09
C ILE A 98 -1.34 -0.54 -9.49
N GLY A 99 -0.72 -1.69 -9.82
CA GLY A 99 -0.96 -2.98 -9.16
C GLY A 99 0.21 -3.34 -8.26
N SER A 100 -0.06 -3.79 -7.04
CA SER A 100 0.99 -4.15 -6.08
C SER A 100 0.58 -5.28 -5.13
N SER A 101 1.59 -5.98 -4.58
CA SER A 101 1.42 -7.08 -3.63
C SER A 101 2.51 -7.00 -2.57
N THR A 102 3.36 -8.03 -2.41
CA THR A 102 4.44 -8.08 -1.41
C THR A 102 5.36 -6.86 -1.54
N GLY A 103 5.57 -6.14 -0.43
CA GLY A 103 6.31 -4.88 -0.41
C GLY A 103 5.56 -3.68 -1.00
N GLY A 104 4.35 -3.88 -1.53
CA GLY A 104 3.55 -2.86 -2.22
C GLY A 104 3.18 -1.67 -1.35
N THR A 105 2.89 -1.88 -0.07
CA THR A 105 2.55 -0.79 0.86
C THR A 105 3.69 0.24 0.97
N GLY A 106 4.92 -0.23 1.08
CA GLY A 106 6.10 0.63 1.11
C GLY A 106 6.39 1.29 -0.25
N ALA A 107 6.19 0.55 -1.34
CA ALA A 107 6.37 1.07 -2.70
C ALA A 107 5.34 2.16 -3.03
N LEU A 108 4.05 1.94 -2.73
CA LEU A 108 2.98 2.93 -2.91
C LEU A 108 3.28 4.20 -2.13
N ARG A 109 3.71 4.08 -0.87
CA ARG A 109 4.13 5.22 -0.07
C ARG A 109 5.25 6.01 -0.74
N CYS A 110 6.32 5.34 -1.19
CA CYS A 110 7.44 5.99 -1.85
C CYS A 110 7.06 6.73 -3.14
N VAL A 111 6.08 6.22 -3.88
CA VAL A 111 5.56 6.87 -5.08
C VAL A 111 4.74 8.10 -4.68
N LEU A 112 3.75 7.94 -3.79
CA LEU A 112 2.82 9.00 -3.43
C LEU A 112 3.47 10.15 -2.66
N GLU A 113 4.50 9.89 -1.85
CA GLU A 113 5.30 10.93 -1.17
C GLU A 113 5.98 11.90 -2.16
N ARG A 114 6.16 11.48 -3.41
CA ARG A 114 6.85 12.26 -4.45
C ARG A 114 5.93 12.78 -5.54
N MET A 115 4.66 12.38 -5.53
CA MET A 115 3.69 12.86 -6.52
C MET A 115 3.26 14.28 -6.20
N PRO A 116 3.22 15.19 -7.19
CA PRO A 116 2.71 16.54 -6.98
C PRO A 116 1.19 16.52 -6.78
N ALA A 117 0.68 17.56 -6.11
CA ALA A 117 -0.75 17.67 -5.77
C ALA A 117 -1.68 17.72 -7.00
N ASP A 118 -1.16 18.14 -8.14
CA ASP A 118 -1.87 18.27 -9.42
C ASP A 118 -1.59 17.11 -10.40
N ALA A 119 -0.99 16.03 -9.91
CA ALA A 119 -0.72 14.85 -10.75
C ALA A 119 -2.00 14.27 -11.37
N PRO A 120 -1.89 13.54 -12.51
CA PRO A 120 -2.98 12.76 -13.03
C PRO A 120 -3.59 11.85 -11.96
N ALA A 121 -4.89 11.55 -12.09
CA ALA A 121 -5.54 10.62 -11.17
C ALA A 121 -4.81 9.27 -11.13
N ILE A 122 -4.73 8.67 -9.94
CA ILE A 122 -4.10 7.36 -9.74
C ILE A 122 -5.16 6.39 -9.24
N VAL A 123 -5.26 5.21 -9.86
CA VAL A 123 -6.03 4.07 -9.31
C VAL A 123 -5.06 2.96 -8.91
N MET A 124 -5.26 2.43 -7.72
CA MET A 124 -4.33 1.49 -7.09
C MET A 124 -5.05 0.22 -6.65
N ALA A 125 -4.48 -0.93 -6.98
CA ALA A 125 -4.88 -2.22 -6.42
C ALA A 125 -3.71 -2.80 -5.61
N GLN A 126 -3.90 -2.95 -4.31
CA GLN A 126 -2.97 -3.62 -3.42
C GLN A 126 -3.59 -4.92 -2.92
N HIS A 127 -2.86 -6.02 -3.04
CA HIS A 127 -3.29 -7.28 -2.45
C HIS A 127 -3.26 -7.19 -0.91
N ILE A 128 -4.40 -6.85 -0.33
CA ILE A 128 -4.57 -6.56 1.10
C ILE A 128 -5.96 -6.98 1.59
N PRO A 129 -6.10 -7.53 2.81
CA PRO A 129 -7.41 -7.83 3.38
C PRO A 129 -8.28 -6.58 3.59
N VAL A 130 -9.60 -6.74 3.54
CA VAL A 130 -10.59 -5.64 3.70
C VAL A 130 -10.32 -4.79 4.94
N ALA A 131 -10.02 -5.43 6.07
CA ALA A 131 -9.80 -4.75 7.35
C ALA A 131 -8.61 -3.76 7.34
N PHE A 132 -7.74 -3.81 6.32
CA PHE A 132 -6.53 -3.00 6.23
C PHE A 132 -6.62 -1.91 5.17
N SER A 133 -7.48 -2.04 4.16
CA SER A 133 -7.47 -1.16 2.99
C SER A 133 -7.83 0.29 3.33
N ALA A 134 -8.84 0.51 4.17
CA ALA A 134 -9.21 1.87 4.60
C ALA A 134 -8.10 2.55 5.41
N SER A 135 -7.50 1.82 6.36
CA SER A 135 -6.39 2.34 7.17
C SER A 135 -5.14 2.60 6.33
N LEU A 136 -4.88 1.77 5.31
CA LEU A 136 -3.79 2.02 4.37
C LEU A 136 -4.03 3.29 3.57
N ALA A 137 -5.23 3.49 3.00
CA ALA A 137 -5.57 4.69 2.26
C ALA A 137 -5.37 5.95 3.10
N GLN A 138 -5.86 5.94 4.34
CA GLN A 138 -5.70 7.05 5.28
C GLN A 138 -4.23 7.37 5.59
N ARG A 139 -3.38 6.35 5.74
CA ARG A 139 -1.94 6.54 5.98
C ARG A 139 -1.21 7.09 4.76
N LEU A 140 -1.61 6.66 3.57
CA LEU A 140 -1.06 7.20 2.33
C LEU A 140 -1.49 8.65 2.11
N ASP A 141 -2.73 9.01 2.46
CA ASP A 141 -3.23 10.40 2.44
C ASP A 141 -2.39 11.32 3.33
N GLY A 142 -2.03 10.84 4.52
CA GLY A 142 -1.23 11.61 5.48
C GLY A 142 0.22 11.92 5.05
N VAL A 143 0.73 11.28 3.99
CA VAL A 143 2.12 11.48 3.50
C VAL A 143 2.17 11.99 2.07
N SER A 144 1.06 12.06 1.38
CA SER A 144 0.95 12.48 -0.03
C SER A 144 0.50 13.94 -0.14
N ALA A 145 1.00 14.64 -1.16
CA ALA A 145 0.44 15.92 -1.56
C ALA A 145 -0.89 15.76 -2.33
N MET A 146 -1.12 14.58 -2.93
CA MET A 146 -2.41 14.21 -3.52
C MET A 146 -3.40 13.80 -2.43
N ARG A 147 -4.70 13.89 -2.73
CA ARG A 147 -5.74 13.30 -1.88
C ARG A 147 -5.82 11.80 -2.09
N VAL A 148 -5.63 11.01 -1.04
CA VAL A 148 -5.71 9.55 -1.14
C VAL A 148 -6.93 9.02 -0.40
N CYS A 149 -7.75 8.20 -1.04
CA CYS A 149 -8.92 7.60 -0.42
C CYS A 149 -9.11 6.13 -0.86
N GLN A 150 -9.85 5.39 -0.07
CA GLN A 150 -10.40 4.12 -0.54
C GLN A 150 -11.52 4.43 -1.55
N ALA A 151 -11.48 3.76 -2.70
CA ALA A 151 -12.47 3.95 -3.76
C ALA A 151 -13.86 3.51 -3.31
N SER A 152 -14.88 4.22 -3.77
CA SER A 152 -16.28 3.86 -3.62
C SER A 152 -16.98 3.81 -4.98
N ASP A 153 -18.07 3.03 -5.06
CA ASP A 153 -18.82 2.87 -6.31
C ASP A 153 -19.39 4.19 -6.81
N GLY A 154 -19.30 4.43 -8.12
CA GLY A 154 -19.76 5.66 -8.75
C GLY A 154 -18.95 6.92 -8.42
N GLN A 155 -17.80 6.78 -7.74
CA GLN A 155 -16.97 7.92 -7.38
C GLN A 155 -16.29 8.54 -8.61
N PRO A 156 -16.41 9.87 -8.84
CA PRO A 156 -15.71 10.53 -9.93
C PRO A 156 -14.19 10.43 -9.77
N ILE A 157 -13.51 10.13 -10.87
CA ILE A 157 -12.04 10.12 -10.92
C ILE A 157 -11.57 11.49 -11.36
N THR A 158 -10.79 12.15 -10.51
CA THR A 158 -10.31 13.53 -10.73
C THR A 158 -8.79 13.63 -10.55
N PRO A 159 -8.10 14.51 -11.31
CA PRO A 159 -6.69 14.80 -11.08
C PRO A 159 -6.43 15.21 -9.62
N GLY A 160 -5.21 15.00 -9.14
CA GLY A 160 -4.83 15.27 -7.76
C GLY A 160 -5.35 14.25 -6.74
N HIS A 161 -6.01 13.18 -7.20
CA HIS A 161 -6.55 12.13 -6.33
C HIS A 161 -5.97 10.77 -6.66
N ALA A 162 -5.78 9.95 -5.61
CA ALA A 162 -5.37 8.56 -5.71
C ALA A 162 -6.41 7.68 -5.01
N TYR A 163 -6.89 6.65 -5.70
CA TYR A 163 -7.98 5.80 -5.30
C TYR A 163 -7.47 4.39 -5.05
N LEU A 164 -7.57 3.91 -3.81
CA LEU A 164 -7.20 2.55 -3.45
C LEU A 164 -8.40 1.61 -3.51
N ALA A 165 -8.30 0.52 -4.24
CA ALA A 165 -9.31 -0.52 -4.26
C ALA A 165 -9.60 -1.03 -2.84
N PRO A 166 -10.87 -1.23 -2.45
CA PRO A 166 -11.19 -1.97 -1.24
C PRO A 166 -10.59 -3.37 -1.29
N GLY A 167 -10.11 -3.88 -0.16
CA GLY A 167 -9.62 -5.26 -0.09
C GLY A 167 -10.68 -6.27 -0.53
N ASN A 168 -10.26 -7.34 -1.19
CA ASN A 168 -11.12 -8.40 -1.74
C ASN A 168 -12.16 -7.92 -2.76
N GLN A 169 -12.01 -6.74 -3.33
CA GLN A 169 -12.89 -6.23 -4.38
C GLN A 169 -12.10 -5.82 -5.61
N HIS A 170 -12.77 -5.86 -6.77
CA HIS A 170 -12.22 -5.34 -8.00
C HIS A 170 -12.52 -3.86 -8.14
N LEU A 171 -11.52 -3.09 -8.59
CA LEU A 171 -11.69 -1.70 -9.00
C LEU A 171 -11.86 -1.66 -10.52
N ARG A 172 -12.97 -1.13 -10.98
CA ARG A 172 -13.24 -0.93 -12.41
C ARG A 172 -13.37 0.56 -12.68
N VAL A 173 -12.69 1.01 -13.72
CA VAL A 173 -12.85 2.37 -14.24
C VAL A 173 -13.78 2.32 -15.44
N VAL A 174 -14.83 3.10 -15.40
CA VAL A 174 -15.79 3.18 -16.51
C VAL A 174 -16.00 4.63 -16.94
N ARG A 175 -16.36 4.83 -18.18
CA ARG A 175 -16.71 6.16 -18.69
C ARG A 175 -18.21 6.42 -18.53
N SER A 176 -18.54 7.52 -17.88
CA SER A 176 -19.92 8.00 -17.73
C SER A 176 -20.02 9.39 -18.35
N GLY A 177 -20.51 9.45 -19.60
CA GLY A 177 -20.46 10.67 -20.39
C GLY A 177 -19.02 11.16 -20.64
N ALA A 178 -18.73 12.38 -20.24
CA ALA A 178 -17.39 12.97 -20.37
C ALA A 178 -16.47 12.66 -19.17
N ARG A 179 -16.92 11.93 -18.15
CA ARG A 179 -16.18 11.67 -16.91
C ARG A 179 -15.76 10.21 -16.80
N LEU A 180 -14.65 9.98 -16.09
CA LEU A 180 -14.30 8.64 -15.57
C LEU A 180 -14.86 8.50 -14.15
N ILE A 181 -15.42 7.33 -13.86
CA ILE A 181 -15.93 6.95 -12.53
C ILE A 181 -15.43 5.55 -12.17
#